data_95599da0420ffffb5ab57c3e43690c1c
#
_entry.id   95599da0420ffffb5ab57c3e43690c1c
#
_cell.length_a   1.000
_cell.length_b   1.000
_cell.length_c   1.000
_cell.angle_alpha   90.00
_cell.angle_beta   90.00
_cell.angle_gamma   90.00
#
_symmetry.space_group_name_H-M   'P 1'
#
loop_
_entity.id
_entity.type
_entity.pdbx_description
1 polymer ?
#
loop_
_entity_poly.entity_id
_entity_poly.type
_entity_poly.pdbx_seq_one_letter_code
_entity_poly.pdbx_strand_id
1 'polypeptide(L)'
;MNFLEFAVWGAYLTCMGIYLKNIGMASDIGWFFAMQGIVSIFMPAIIGIIADRWIPAQRMLGICHLIAGTFLIAAGYYGMTHGTDSEFGILFSLYSVSVAFYMPTLALTNSVAYNALTKAGMDTVKDFPPIRVFGTVGFIVTMWLVDILDFEVNQNQFFTSGVVSLLLFLYTFTLLECPV
;
A
#
# COMPACT_ATOMS: atom_id res chain seq x y z
N MET A 1 -12.70 -2.15 -2.88
CA MET A 1 -11.42 -2.74 -2.42
C MET A 1 -10.30 -2.44 -3.42
N ASN A 2 -10.25 -3.02 -4.62
CA ASN A 2 -9.14 -2.83 -5.57
C ASN A 2 -8.80 -1.37 -5.88
N PHE A 3 -9.78 -0.48 -5.98
CA PHE A 3 -9.55 0.94 -6.17
C PHE A 3 -8.67 1.52 -5.03
N LEU A 4 -9.06 1.30 -3.78
CA LEU A 4 -8.32 1.79 -2.61
C LEU A 4 -6.94 1.14 -2.48
N GLU A 5 -6.82 -0.17 -2.80
CA GLU A 5 -5.56 -0.91 -2.77
C GLU A 5 -4.48 -0.21 -3.61
N PHE A 6 -4.80 0.10 -4.85
CA PHE A 6 -3.85 0.76 -5.75
C PHE A 6 -3.78 2.27 -5.56
N ALA A 7 -4.80 2.89 -4.96
CA ALA A 7 -4.75 4.28 -4.55
C ALA A 7 -3.67 4.54 -3.48
N VAL A 8 -3.48 3.60 -2.54
CA VAL A 8 -2.38 3.65 -1.56
C VAL A 8 -1.03 3.78 -2.27
N TRP A 9 -0.81 2.99 -3.29
CA TRP A 9 0.46 2.96 -4.03
C TRP A 9 0.63 4.16 -4.96
N GLY A 10 -0.45 4.54 -5.66
CA GLY A 10 -0.48 5.69 -6.56
C GLY A 10 -0.18 7.03 -5.86
N ALA A 11 -0.46 7.13 -4.57
CA ALA A 11 -0.24 8.34 -3.81
C ALA A 11 1.24 8.73 -3.66
N TYR A 12 2.18 7.79 -3.69
CA TYR A 12 3.59 8.09 -3.46
C TYR A 12 4.55 7.47 -4.47
N LEU A 13 4.20 6.38 -5.14
CA LEU A 13 5.16 5.61 -5.94
C LEU A 13 5.87 6.44 -7.00
N THR A 14 5.15 7.28 -7.73
CA THR A 14 5.69 8.06 -8.84
C THR A 14 6.40 9.33 -8.40
N CYS A 15 6.05 9.89 -7.26
CA CYS A 15 6.52 11.19 -6.79
C CYS A 15 7.51 11.12 -5.60
N MET A 16 7.63 9.96 -4.95
CA MET A 16 8.55 9.78 -3.80
C MET A 16 9.99 10.20 -4.11
N GLY A 17 10.48 9.96 -5.34
CA GLY A 17 11.81 10.37 -5.75
C GLY A 17 12.01 11.89 -5.75
N ILE A 18 10.97 12.67 -6.09
CA ILE A 18 10.99 14.14 -6.06
C ILE A 18 11.13 14.60 -4.61
N TYR A 19 10.30 14.08 -3.72
CA TYR A 19 10.35 14.41 -2.30
C TYR A 19 11.72 14.07 -1.68
N LEU A 20 12.22 12.85 -1.90
CA LEU A 20 13.53 12.41 -1.38
C LEU A 20 14.68 13.31 -1.88
N LYS A 21 14.63 13.74 -3.15
CA LYS A 21 15.58 14.69 -3.69
C LYS A 21 15.50 16.04 -2.96
N ASN A 22 14.28 16.53 -2.70
CA ASN A 22 14.06 17.83 -2.05
C ASN A 22 14.57 17.86 -0.60
N ILE A 23 14.56 16.73 0.11
CA ILE A 23 15.11 16.62 1.47
C ILE A 23 16.59 16.22 1.51
N GLY A 24 17.27 16.19 0.36
CA GLY A 24 18.71 15.94 0.28
C GLY A 24 19.11 14.46 0.18
N MET A 25 18.16 13.52 0.01
CA MET A 25 18.41 12.07 -0.10
C MET A 25 18.44 11.57 -1.55
N ALA A 26 18.93 12.38 -2.49
CA ALA A 26 18.96 12.01 -3.91
C ALA A 26 19.79 10.74 -4.19
N SER A 27 20.89 10.53 -3.46
CA SER A 27 21.74 9.33 -3.56
C SER A 27 21.05 8.06 -3.07
N ASP A 28 20.04 8.18 -2.22
CA ASP A 28 19.41 7.07 -1.50
C ASP A 28 18.08 6.61 -2.11
N ILE A 29 17.57 7.33 -3.12
CA ILE A 29 16.33 7.03 -3.82
C ILE A 29 16.29 5.56 -4.27
N GLY A 30 17.41 5.06 -4.81
CA GLY A 30 17.51 3.67 -5.27
C GLY A 30 17.19 2.64 -4.18
N TRP A 31 17.56 2.90 -2.92
CA TRP A 31 17.29 2.00 -1.80
C TRP A 31 15.80 1.92 -1.47
N PHE A 32 15.08 3.04 -1.53
CA PHE A 32 13.63 3.06 -1.31
C PHE A 32 12.88 2.22 -2.35
N PHE A 33 13.24 2.33 -3.63
CA PHE A 33 12.64 1.50 -4.69
C PHE A 33 13.09 0.04 -4.63
N ALA A 34 14.37 -0.22 -4.32
CA ALA A 34 14.89 -1.58 -4.17
C ALA A 34 14.20 -2.34 -3.03
N MET A 35 13.88 -1.66 -1.92
CA MET A 35 13.18 -2.27 -0.79
C MET A 35 11.82 -2.85 -1.19
N GLN A 36 11.07 -2.18 -2.06
CA GLN A 36 9.80 -2.74 -2.58
C GLN A 36 10.03 -4.08 -3.28
N GLY A 37 11.06 -4.18 -4.13
CA GLY A 37 11.42 -5.43 -4.80
C GLY A 37 11.85 -6.51 -3.81
N ILE A 38 12.71 -6.16 -2.86
CA ILE A 38 13.24 -7.11 -1.85
C ILE A 38 12.11 -7.71 -1.01
N VAL A 39 11.26 -6.88 -0.43
CA VAL A 39 10.16 -7.37 0.41
C VAL A 39 9.11 -8.13 -0.39
N SER A 40 8.93 -7.82 -1.67
CA SER A 40 8.01 -8.53 -2.56
C SER A 40 8.40 -9.99 -2.81
N ILE A 41 9.65 -10.37 -2.58
CA ILE A 41 10.12 -11.74 -2.73
C ILE A 41 9.67 -12.61 -1.55
N PHE A 42 9.74 -12.09 -0.33
CA PHE A 42 9.56 -12.89 0.89
C PHE A 42 8.21 -12.66 1.56
N MET A 43 7.78 -11.41 1.68
CA MET A 43 6.62 -11.05 2.49
C MET A 43 5.30 -11.63 2.00
N PRO A 44 5.00 -11.69 0.68
CA PRO A 44 3.77 -12.33 0.21
C PRO A 44 3.69 -13.81 0.58
N ALA A 45 4.82 -14.54 0.55
CA ALA A 45 4.86 -15.96 0.95
C ALA A 45 4.60 -16.12 2.45
N ILE A 46 5.25 -15.31 3.29
CA ILE A 46 5.09 -15.36 4.76
C ILE A 46 3.64 -15.03 5.14
N ILE A 47 3.13 -13.92 4.66
CA ILE A 47 1.78 -13.45 4.97
C ILE A 47 0.73 -14.38 4.36
N GLY A 48 0.96 -14.93 3.15
CA GLY A 48 0.09 -15.91 2.52
C GLY A 48 -0.05 -17.19 3.37
N ILE A 49 1.06 -17.74 3.87
CA ILE A 49 1.02 -18.91 4.76
C ILE A 49 0.21 -18.62 6.04
N ILE A 50 0.34 -17.43 6.60
CA ILE A 50 -0.43 -17.02 7.79
C ILE A 50 -1.93 -16.91 7.44
N ALA A 51 -2.25 -16.32 6.29
CA ALA A 51 -3.62 -16.15 5.84
C ALA A 51 -4.30 -17.49 5.49
N ASP A 52 -3.53 -18.46 4.97
CA ASP A 52 -4.06 -19.77 4.59
C ASP A 52 -4.25 -20.72 5.78
N ARG A 53 -3.63 -20.45 6.94
CA ARG A 53 -3.63 -21.38 8.07
C ARG A 53 -4.27 -20.87 9.35
N TRP A 54 -4.23 -19.56 9.61
CA TRP A 54 -4.58 -19.03 10.94
C TRP A 54 -5.51 -17.83 10.91
N ILE A 55 -5.39 -16.95 9.91
CA ILE A 55 -6.14 -15.68 9.87
C ILE A 55 -6.80 -15.53 8.51
N PRO A 56 -8.14 -15.43 8.42
CA PRO A 56 -8.82 -15.26 7.14
C PRO A 56 -8.24 -14.10 6.31
N ALA A 57 -8.12 -14.30 5.00
CA ALA A 57 -7.42 -13.39 4.09
C ALA A 57 -7.92 -11.93 4.20
N GLN A 58 -9.24 -11.69 4.35
CA GLN A 58 -9.79 -10.35 4.51
C GLN A 58 -9.35 -9.67 5.82
N ARG A 59 -9.17 -10.44 6.91
CA ARG A 59 -8.67 -9.91 8.19
C ARG A 59 -7.18 -9.64 8.12
N MET A 60 -6.42 -10.55 7.49
CA MET A 60 -4.98 -10.35 7.27
C MET A 60 -4.73 -9.12 6.38
N LEU A 61 -5.54 -8.91 5.33
CA LEU A 61 -5.52 -7.71 4.49
C LEU A 61 -5.69 -6.45 5.36
N GLY A 62 -6.66 -6.45 6.27
CA GLY A 62 -6.89 -5.33 7.20
C GLY A 62 -5.70 -5.07 8.11
N ILE A 63 -5.15 -6.11 8.75
CA ILE A 63 -3.97 -5.99 9.63
C ILE A 63 -2.77 -5.41 8.87
N CYS A 64 -2.52 -5.91 7.67
CA CYS A 64 -1.43 -5.41 6.83
C CYS A 64 -1.62 -3.92 6.48
N HIS A 65 -2.83 -3.50 6.13
CA HIS A 65 -3.13 -2.08 5.85
C HIS A 65 -3.06 -1.20 7.09
N LEU A 66 -3.46 -1.70 8.26
CA LEU A 66 -3.30 -0.98 9.52
C LEU A 66 -1.82 -0.69 9.80
N ILE A 67 -0.97 -1.70 9.69
CA ILE A 67 0.48 -1.55 9.94
C ILE A 67 1.09 -0.65 8.86
N ALA A 68 0.86 -0.96 7.60
CA ALA A 68 1.42 -0.19 6.48
C ALA A 68 1.02 1.29 6.54
N GLY A 69 -0.26 1.58 6.76
CA GLY A 69 -0.78 2.95 6.87
C GLY A 69 -0.21 3.72 8.06
N THR A 70 -0.13 3.08 9.23
CA THR A 70 0.43 3.69 10.43
C THR A 70 1.90 4.07 10.24
N PHE A 71 2.71 3.18 9.66
CA PHE A 71 4.12 3.46 9.41
C PHE A 71 4.34 4.49 8.30
N LEU A 72 3.46 4.57 7.29
CA LEU A 72 3.50 5.65 6.31
C LEU A 72 3.15 7.01 6.91
N ILE A 73 2.14 7.07 7.76
CA ILE A 73 1.80 8.30 8.51
C ILE A 73 2.97 8.70 9.40
N ALA A 74 3.61 7.74 10.08
CA ALA A 74 4.79 8.00 10.90
C ALA A 74 5.97 8.54 10.06
N ALA A 75 6.19 7.99 8.85
CA ALA A 75 7.20 8.49 7.92
C ALA A 75 6.87 9.93 7.45
N GLY A 76 5.61 10.20 7.14
CA GLY A 76 5.14 11.55 6.81
C GLY A 76 5.32 12.54 7.95
N TYR A 77 4.98 12.15 9.18
CA TYR A 77 5.16 12.96 10.38
C TYR A 77 6.65 13.24 10.66
N TYR A 78 7.50 12.22 10.52
CA TYR A 78 8.94 12.38 10.66
C TYR A 78 9.49 13.37 9.62
N GLY A 79 9.12 13.23 8.35
CA GLY A 79 9.51 14.16 7.29
C GLY A 79 8.99 15.59 7.52
N MET A 80 7.79 15.74 8.07
CA MET A 80 7.22 17.05 8.41
C MET A 80 8.00 17.77 9.53
N THR A 81 8.49 17.01 10.53
CA THR A 81 9.18 17.58 11.69
C THR A 81 10.67 17.86 11.46
N HIS A 82 11.31 17.11 10.56
CA HIS A 82 12.75 17.20 10.32
C HIS A 82 13.11 17.82 8.95
N GLY A 83 12.22 17.74 7.95
CA GLY A 83 12.47 18.31 6.63
C GLY A 83 13.81 17.86 6.03
N THR A 84 14.69 18.80 5.72
CA THR A 84 16.05 18.54 5.19
C THR A 84 17.00 17.92 6.21
N ASP A 85 16.69 17.97 7.50
CA ASP A 85 17.48 17.34 8.56
C ASP A 85 17.05 15.89 8.82
N SER A 86 16.23 15.32 7.93
CA SER A 86 15.78 13.93 8.03
C SER A 86 16.95 12.96 7.87
N GLU A 87 17.07 12.02 8.82
CA GLU A 87 18.05 10.95 8.75
C GLU A 87 17.55 9.79 7.88
N PHE A 88 18.39 9.36 6.93
CA PHE A 88 18.09 8.22 6.04
C PHE A 88 17.65 6.98 6.82
N GLY A 89 18.39 6.59 7.87
CA GLY A 89 18.12 5.37 8.63
C GLY A 89 16.72 5.33 9.24
N ILE A 90 16.22 6.46 9.76
CA ILE A 90 14.89 6.53 10.38
C ILE A 90 13.80 6.51 9.31
N LEU A 91 13.88 7.41 8.32
CA LEU A 91 12.87 7.50 7.27
C LEU A 91 12.80 6.20 6.47
N PHE A 92 13.94 5.63 6.11
CA PHE A 92 14.03 4.36 5.39
C PHE A 92 13.47 3.18 6.21
N SER A 93 13.70 3.13 7.52
CA SER A 93 13.15 2.09 8.38
C SER A 93 11.62 2.16 8.46
N LEU A 94 11.06 3.35 8.68
CA LEU A 94 9.60 3.55 8.72
C LEU A 94 8.95 3.16 7.39
N TYR A 95 9.54 3.61 6.28
CA TYR A 95 9.09 3.25 4.94
C TYR A 95 9.18 1.74 4.68
N SER A 96 10.31 1.11 5.03
CA SER A 96 10.56 -0.31 4.81
C SER A 96 9.55 -1.20 5.52
N VAL A 97 9.21 -0.89 6.77
CA VAL A 97 8.17 -1.62 7.50
C VAL A 97 6.81 -1.46 6.82
N SER A 98 6.46 -0.24 6.42
CA SER A 98 5.21 0.00 5.69
C SER A 98 5.13 -0.84 4.42
N VAL A 99 6.16 -0.80 3.58
CA VAL A 99 6.20 -1.53 2.30
C VAL A 99 6.21 -3.04 2.50
N ALA A 100 6.90 -3.53 3.54
CA ALA A 100 6.92 -4.96 3.87
C ALA A 100 5.51 -5.52 4.14
N PHE A 101 4.65 -4.75 4.79
CA PHE A 101 3.26 -5.13 5.02
C PHE A 101 2.32 -4.77 3.87
N TYR A 102 2.65 -3.75 3.06
CA TYR A 102 1.84 -3.39 1.91
C TYR A 102 1.99 -4.39 0.74
N MET A 103 3.21 -4.84 0.40
CA MET A 103 3.41 -5.71 -0.78
C MET A 103 2.59 -7.01 -0.75
N PRO A 104 2.42 -7.70 0.39
CA PRO A 104 1.54 -8.88 0.45
C PRO A 104 0.07 -8.58 0.17
N THR A 105 -0.39 -7.36 0.45
CA THR A 105 -1.81 -7.01 0.29
C THR A 105 -2.26 -7.08 -1.16
N LEU A 106 -1.36 -6.88 -2.13
CA LEU A 106 -1.64 -7.04 -3.56
C LEU A 106 -2.12 -8.46 -3.91
N ALA A 107 -1.50 -9.49 -3.29
CA ALA A 107 -1.92 -10.87 -3.46
C ALA A 107 -3.18 -11.18 -2.65
N LEU A 108 -3.26 -10.72 -1.40
CA LEU A 108 -4.44 -10.91 -0.54
C LEU A 108 -5.70 -10.28 -1.14
N THR A 109 -5.59 -9.09 -1.71
CA THR A 109 -6.70 -8.41 -2.39
C THR A 109 -7.24 -9.24 -3.55
N ASN A 110 -6.37 -9.86 -4.34
CA ASN A 110 -6.79 -10.76 -5.41
C ASN A 110 -7.49 -12.00 -4.83
N SER A 111 -6.94 -12.62 -3.78
CA SER A 111 -7.53 -13.78 -3.11
C SER A 111 -8.93 -13.47 -2.56
N VAL A 112 -9.10 -12.33 -1.88
CA VAL A 112 -10.39 -11.87 -1.36
C VAL A 112 -11.39 -11.62 -2.50
N ALA A 113 -10.94 -11.03 -3.61
CA ALA A 113 -11.81 -10.78 -4.78
C ALA A 113 -12.26 -12.10 -5.43
N TYR A 114 -11.37 -13.07 -5.60
CA TYR A 114 -11.72 -14.39 -6.13
C TYR A 114 -12.71 -15.13 -5.23
N ASN A 115 -12.50 -15.10 -3.91
CA ASN A 115 -13.44 -15.69 -2.96
C ASN A 115 -14.84 -15.04 -3.05
N ALA A 116 -14.91 -13.72 -3.14
CA ALA A 116 -16.18 -13.01 -3.29
C ALA A 116 -16.90 -13.37 -4.59
N LEU A 117 -16.20 -13.44 -5.71
CA LEU A 117 -16.76 -13.85 -7.02
C LEU A 117 -17.28 -15.29 -6.96
N THR A 118 -16.49 -16.22 -6.42
CA THR A 118 -16.89 -17.62 -6.28
C THR A 118 -18.12 -17.77 -5.42
N LYS A 119 -18.20 -17.06 -4.28
CA LYS A 119 -19.40 -17.07 -3.41
C LYS A 119 -20.64 -16.48 -4.08
N ALA A 120 -20.44 -15.51 -4.98
CA ALA A 120 -21.52 -14.92 -5.78
C ALA A 120 -21.95 -15.79 -6.98
N GLY A 121 -21.30 -16.94 -7.21
CA GLY A 121 -21.56 -17.80 -8.37
C GLY A 121 -21.10 -17.19 -9.71
N MET A 122 -20.19 -16.23 -9.68
CA MET A 122 -19.65 -15.52 -10.84
C MET A 122 -18.44 -16.25 -11.42
N ASP A 123 -18.19 -16.04 -12.72
CA ASP A 123 -17.02 -16.60 -13.41
C ASP A 123 -15.77 -15.78 -13.10
N THR A 124 -14.87 -16.34 -12.30
CA THR A 124 -13.64 -15.63 -11.89
C THR A 124 -12.75 -15.24 -13.08
N VAL A 125 -12.77 -15.99 -14.18
CA VAL A 125 -11.95 -15.69 -15.36
C VAL A 125 -12.50 -14.48 -16.13
N LYS A 126 -13.83 -14.37 -16.22
CA LYS A 126 -14.50 -13.28 -16.96
C LYS A 126 -14.72 -12.04 -16.11
N ASP A 127 -15.06 -12.22 -14.84
CA ASP A 127 -15.57 -11.15 -13.99
C ASP A 127 -14.46 -10.48 -13.16
N PHE A 128 -13.31 -11.14 -12.94
CA PHE A 128 -12.18 -10.55 -12.22
C PHE A 128 -11.46 -9.43 -12.99
N PRO A 129 -11.18 -9.54 -14.31
CA PRO A 129 -10.44 -8.50 -15.03
C PRO A 129 -11.07 -7.10 -14.93
N PRO A 130 -12.38 -6.90 -15.07
CA PRO A 130 -13.01 -5.59 -14.86
C PRO A 130 -12.76 -5.04 -13.43
N ILE A 131 -12.85 -5.90 -12.42
CA ILE A 131 -12.59 -5.53 -11.02
C ILE A 131 -11.14 -5.08 -10.85
N ARG A 132 -10.21 -5.77 -11.49
CA ARG A 132 -8.78 -5.43 -11.45
C ARG A 132 -8.46 -4.09 -12.11
N VAL A 133 -9.19 -3.72 -13.18
CA VAL A 133 -9.05 -2.42 -13.86
C VAL A 133 -9.37 -1.26 -12.90
N PHE A 134 -10.32 -1.40 -11.99
CA PHE A 134 -10.59 -0.39 -10.96
C PHE A 134 -9.36 -0.09 -10.08
N GLY A 135 -8.45 -1.04 -9.90
CA GLY A 135 -7.17 -0.80 -9.25
C GLY A 135 -6.31 0.20 -10.03
N THR A 136 -6.20 0.02 -11.35
CA THR A 136 -5.48 0.98 -12.21
C THR A 136 -6.12 2.37 -12.16
N VAL A 137 -7.44 2.45 -12.16
CA VAL A 137 -8.17 3.72 -12.01
C VAL A 137 -7.84 4.37 -10.67
N GLY A 138 -7.84 3.60 -9.57
CA GLY A 138 -7.48 4.09 -8.23
C GLY A 138 -6.06 4.64 -8.17
N PHE A 139 -5.10 3.94 -8.78
CA PHE A 139 -3.72 4.41 -8.90
C PHE A 139 -3.63 5.76 -9.62
N ILE A 140 -4.25 5.87 -10.80
CA ILE A 140 -4.21 7.09 -11.63
C ILE A 140 -4.89 8.27 -10.92
N VAL A 141 -6.08 8.04 -10.35
CA VAL A 141 -6.85 9.09 -9.65
C VAL A 141 -6.04 9.64 -8.48
N THR A 142 -5.41 8.77 -7.68
CA THR A 142 -4.64 9.23 -6.51
C THR A 142 -3.34 9.89 -6.92
N MET A 143 -2.68 9.40 -7.97
CA MET A 143 -1.49 10.05 -8.53
C MET A 143 -1.83 11.48 -8.99
N TRP A 144 -2.93 11.69 -9.72
CA TRP A 144 -3.38 13.02 -10.13
C TRP A 144 -3.80 13.89 -8.93
N LEU A 145 -4.45 13.30 -7.93
CA LEU A 145 -4.83 14.04 -6.73
C LEU A 145 -3.60 14.61 -6.01
N VAL A 146 -2.55 13.81 -5.87
CA VAL A 146 -1.29 14.22 -5.23
C VAL A 146 -0.59 15.31 -6.04
N ASP A 147 -0.60 15.22 -7.37
CA ASP A 147 -0.05 16.21 -8.29
C ASP A 147 -0.83 17.54 -8.19
N ILE A 148 -2.16 17.51 -8.34
CA ILE A 148 -3.02 18.71 -8.29
C ILE A 148 -2.92 19.45 -6.93
N LEU A 149 -2.65 18.73 -5.83
CA LEU A 149 -2.51 19.29 -4.49
C LEU A 149 -1.07 19.71 -4.15
N ASP A 150 -0.13 19.62 -5.10
CA ASP A 150 1.30 19.87 -4.90
C ASP A 150 1.91 19.02 -3.77
N PHE A 151 1.35 17.83 -3.52
CA PHE A 151 1.85 16.91 -2.49
C PHE A 151 3.04 16.08 -2.97
N GLU A 152 3.32 16.06 -4.25
CA GLU A 152 4.44 15.33 -4.88
C GLU A 152 5.81 15.80 -4.39
N VAL A 153 5.93 17.07 -4.02
CA VAL A 153 7.18 17.70 -3.60
C VAL A 153 7.45 17.61 -2.10
N ASN A 154 6.49 17.10 -1.33
CA ASN A 154 6.54 17.10 0.14
C ASN A 154 6.05 15.78 0.75
N GLN A 155 6.11 15.65 2.08
CA GLN A 155 5.73 14.47 2.84
C GLN A 155 4.21 14.16 2.83
N ASN A 156 3.36 15.06 2.33
CA ASN A 156 1.91 14.87 2.31
C ASN A 156 1.48 13.67 1.46
N GLN A 157 2.28 13.27 0.48
CA GLN A 157 2.08 12.03 -0.27
C GLN A 157 2.01 10.79 0.66
N PHE A 158 2.84 10.75 1.71
CA PHE A 158 2.82 9.64 2.68
C PHE A 158 1.59 9.72 3.60
N PHE A 159 1.16 10.91 4.00
CA PHE A 159 -0.09 11.07 4.75
C PHE A 159 -1.29 10.63 3.91
N THR A 160 -1.36 11.05 2.64
CA THR A 160 -2.43 10.64 1.72
C THR A 160 -2.49 9.13 1.58
N SER A 161 -1.35 8.49 1.31
CA SER A 161 -1.25 7.05 1.19
C SER A 161 -1.62 6.33 2.49
N GLY A 162 -1.11 6.80 3.62
CA GLY A 162 -1.41 6.23 4.94
C GLY A 162 -2.89 6.33 5.30
N VAL A 163 -3.53 7.47 5.04
CA VAL A 163 -4.98 7.66 5.27
C VAL A 163 -5.80 6.71 4.39
N VAL A 164 -5.48 6.59 3.10
CA VAL A 164 -6.17 5.65 2.20
C VAL A 164 -5.99 4.21 2.68
N SER A 165 -4.79 3.86 3.16
CA SER A 165 -4.52 2.53 3.74
C SER A 165 -5.37 2.26 4.99
N LEU A 166 -5.52 3.22 5.89
CA LEU A 166 -6.39 3.09 7.06
C LEU A 166 -7.88 3.03 6.68
N LEU A 167 -8.30 3.76 5.64
CA LEU A 167 -9.66 3.62 5.11
C LEU A 167 -9.91 2.21 4.56
N LEU A 168 -8.93 1.63 3.87
CA LEU A 168 -9.04 0.26 3.40
C LEU A 168 -9.06 -0.74 4.57
N PHE A 169 -8.27 -0.53 5.63
CA PHE A 169 -8.38 -1.30 6.87
C PHE A 169 -9.81 -1.30 7.42
N LEU A 170 -10.43 -0.13 7.55
CA LEU A 170 -11.83 -0.03 8.01
C LEU A 170 -12.80 -0.74 7.04
N TYR A 171 -12.56 -0.62 5.74
CA TYR A 171 -13.37 -1.27 4.72
C TYR A 171 -13.30 -2.80 4.80
N THR A 172 -12.19 -3.37 5.26
CA THR A 172 -12.05 -4.84 5.37
C THR A 172 -13.07 -5.49 6.31
N PHE A 173 -13.61 -4.75 7.27
CA PHE A 173 -14.68 -5.26 8.16
C PHE A 173 -16.01 -5.51 7.44
N THR A 174 -16.20 -4.96 6.24
CA THR A 174 -17.39 -5.15 5.41
C THR A 174 -17.24 -6.28 4.40
N LEU A 175 -16.04 -6.86 4.27
CA LEU A 175 -15.75 -7.90 3.28
C LEU A 175 -16.29 -9.26 3.73
N LEU A 176 -16.61 -10.09 2.74
CA LEU A 176 -17.05 -11.47 2.96
C LEU A 176 -15.92 -12.29 3.59
N GLU A 177 -16.27 -13.13 4.55
CA GLU A 177 -15.28 -14.02 5.18
C GLU A 177 -14.68 -14.98 4.15
N CYS A 178 -13.37 -15.07 4.14
CA CYS A 178 -12.63 -16.06 3.38
C CYS A 178 -12.44 -17.32 4.23
N PRO A 179 -12.44 -18.51 3.62
CA PRO A 179 -12.05 -19.73 4.32
C PRO A 179 -10.58 -19.66 4.76
N VAL A 180 -10.25 -20.32 5.85
CA VAL A 180 -8.89 -20.54 6.35
C VAL A 180 -8.48 -21.95 6.00
#